data_ba7cf968072854eb3c6a3d29084736fc
#
_entry.id   ba7cf968072854eb3c6a3d29084736fc
#
_cell.length_a   1.000
_cell.length_b   1.000
_cell.length_c   1.000
_cell.angle_alpha   90.00
_cell.angle_beta   90.00
_cell.angle_gamma   90.00
#
_symmetry.space_group_name_H-M   'P 1'
#
loop_
_entity.id
_entity.type
_entity.pdbx_description
1 polymer ?
#
loop_
_entity_poly.entity_id
_entity_poly.type
_entity_poly.pdbx_seq_one_letter_code
_entity_poly.pdbx_strand_id
1 'polypeptide(L)'
;VVDDKLGIVNNHLNSVDWMYDLRPVHLYENDPPINWKVYRPKGKFRVLDKVYPDGVLIPHYFFGKNIIQMPTVKTHVFTTITGAMKNAFGGLLTEKRHWTHSVIHETLVDLLMIQKEIHSGIFAVMDGVIAGDGPGPRAMIPHVKNYILASEDQVAIDAISAKMQGFDPLSLDFIRCAHEDGLGTGDPRDIEIVGEDISNVNFHFHGQEDTFASKGQKMIYHGWLKPLEKILLRSPIVPWSYAASRLYYDAYWFRFIGKKRVDKIMKTEWGDLFRKYEISRFKETHKKITEEK
;
A
#
# COMPACT_ATOMS: atom_id res chain seq x y z
N VAL A 1 21.75 -15.80 0.36
CA VAL A 1 21.32 -16.46 1.59
C VAL A 1 20.15 -15.64 2.09
N VAL A 2 18.96 -16.13 1.83
CA VAL A 2 17.80 -15.63 2.56
C VAL A 2 17.99 -16.15 3.96
N ASP A 3 18.65 -15.34 4.77
CA ASP A 3 18.80 -15.60 6.18
C ASP A 3 17.38 -15.72 6.78
N ASP A 4 17.22 -16.47 7.83
CA ASP A 4 16.06 -16.47 8.73
C ASP A 4 15.56 -15.08 9.12
N LYS A 5 16.26 -14.08 8.69
CA LYS A 5 16.06 -12.65 8.94
C LYS A 5 15.26 -11.93 7.87
N LEU A 6 15.08 -12.51 6.67
CA LEU A 6 14.22 -11.92 5.65
C LEU A 6 12.78 -12.35 5.91
N GLY A 7 11.91 -11.42 6.24
CA GLY A 7 10.49 -11.65 6.40
C GLY A 7 9.68 -10.78 5.45
N ILE A 8 8.60 -11.32 4.93
CA ILE A 8 7.59 -10.56 4.20
C ILE A 8 6.48 -10.22 5.18
N VAL A 9 6.26 -8.92 5.39
CA VAL A 9 5.11 -8.43 6.16
C VAL A 9 3.96 -8.25 5.18
N ASN A 10 2.97 -9.09 5.28
CA ASN A 10 1.81 -9.06 4.41
C ASN A 10 0.51 -9.00 5.23
N ASN A 11 -0.30 -7.99 4.98
CA ASN A 11 -1.62 -7.86 5.59
C ASN A 11 -2.70 -8.69 4.90
N HIS A 12 -2.40 -9.24 3.74
CA HIS A 12 -3.38 -9.87 2.86
C HIS A 12 -2.99 -11.28 2.47
N LEU A 13 -2.41 -12.05 3.32
CA LEU A 13 -2.27 -13.49 3.13
C LEU A 13 -1.96 -13.95 1.69
N ASN A 14 -1.00 -14.65 1.46
CA ASN A 14 -0.47 -15.33 0.28
C ASN A 14 0.88 -14.76 -0.09
N SER A 15 1.79 -15.10 0.73
CA SER A 15 3.18 -14.89 0.51
C SER A 15 3.70 -15.75 -0.63
N VAL A 16 4.73 -15.27 -1.23
CA VAL A 16 5.56 -16.04 -2.18
C VAL A 16 6.70 -16.77 -1.46
N ASP A 17 6.58 -16.97 -0.17
CA ASP A 17 7.56 -17.63 0.70
C ASP A 17 8.00 -19.01 0.17
N TRP A 18 7.06 -19.77 -0.36
CA TRP A 18 7.32 -21.07 -0.96
C TRP A 18 8.24 -21.01 -2.21
N MET A 19 8.27 -19.87 -2.91
CA MET A 19 9.07 -19.72 -4.13
C MET A 19 10.53 -19.36 -3.83
N TYR A 20 10.75 -18.60 -2.76
CA TYR A 20 12.05 -18.04 -2.42
C TYR A 20 12.51 -18.36 -1.00
N ASP A 21 11.85 -19.32 -0.34
CA ASP A 21 12.10 -19.66 1.06
C ASP A 21 12.01 -18.46 1.99
N LEU A 22 11.03 -17.58 1.72
CA LEU A 22 10.77 -16.39 2.50
C LEU A 22 9.77 -16.73 3.62
N ARG A 23 10.02 -16.24 4.80
CA ARG A 23 9.09 -16.42 5.93
C ARG A 23 8.08 -15.29 5.99
N PRO A 24 6.78 -15.56 5.81
CA PRO A 24 5.76 -14.55 5.98
C PRO A 24 5.65 -14.16 7.46
N VAL A 25 5.48 -12.87 7.71
CA VAL A 25 5.17 -12.32 9.02
C VAL A 25 3.73 -11.82 9.02
N HIS A 26 2.88 -12.48 9.77
CA HIS A 26 1.49 -12.09 9.93
C HIS A 26 1.34 -11.22 11.16
N LEU A 27 1.05 -9.93 11.00
CA LEU A 27 1.08 -8.96 12.11
C LEU A 27 0.10 -9.28 13.24
N TYR A 28 -0.98 -9.99 12.96
CA TYR A 28 -2.04 -10.29 13.94
C TYR A 28 -2.16 -11.76 14.30
N GLU A 29 -1.62 -12.64 13.47
CA GLU A 29 -1.78 -14.11 13.59
C GLU A 29 -0.44 -14.82 13.76
N ASN A 30 0.64 -14.09 14.03
CA ASN A 30 1.98 -14.66 14.15
C ASN A 30 2.12 -15.48 15.43
N ASP A 31 2.82 -16.61 15.36
CA ASP A 31 3.18 -17.43 16.53
C ASP A 31 4.72 -17.49 16.65
N PRO A 32 5.34 -16.98 17.73
CA PRO A 32 4.69 -16.21 18.81
C PRO A 32 4.13 -14.86 18.34
N PRO A 33 3.15 -14.29 19.06
CA PRO A 33 2.55 -13.00 18.69
C PRO A 33 3.58 -11.89 18.59
N ILE A 34 3.38 -11.01 17.62
CA ILE A 34 4.22 -9.82 17.46
C ILE A 34 3.98 -8.87 18.63
N ASN A 35 5.06 -8.44 19.25
CA ASN A 35 5.01 -7.46 20.31
C ASN A 35 4.85 -6.05 19.73
N TRP A 36 3.82 -5.33 20.16
CA TRP A 36 3.54 -3.94 19.81
C TRP A 36 4.04 -3.03 20.93
N LYS A 37 4.79 -2.00 20.58
CA LYS A 37 5.32 -1.02 21.55
C LYS A 37 4.76 0.37 21.25
N VAL A 38 4.49 1.12 22.31
CA VAL A 38 4.18 2.54 22.21
C VAL A 38 5.42 3.26 21.68
N TYR A 39 5.28 3.89 20.54
CA TYR A 39 6.33 4.66 19.90
C TYR A 39 6.22 6.14 20.31
N ARG A 40 7.36 6.74 20.59
CA ARG A 40 7.50 8.18 20.85
C ARG A 40 8.49 8.74 19.84
N PRO A 41 8.06 9.67 18.93
CA PRO A 41 8.92 10.23 17.91
C PRO A 41 9.99 11.12 18.53
N LYS A 42 11.12 11.26 17.85
CA LYS A 42 12.11 12.30 18.14
C LYS A 42 11.60 13.68 17.69
N GLY A 43 10.91 13.71 16.55
CA GLY A 43 10.23 14.88 16.02
C GLY A 43 8.80 15.03 16.54
N LYS A 44 8.07 15.99 15.99
CA LYS A 44 6.65 16.24 16.30
C LYS A 44 5.79 15.64 15.21
N PHE A 45 4.76 14.88 15.61
CA PHE A 45 3.74 14.41 14.68
C PHE A 45 2.90 15.57 14.12
N ARG A 46 2.49 15.45 12.89
CA ARG A 46 1.47 16.33 12.28
C ARG A 46 0.08 16.01 12.85
N VAL A 47 -0.22 14.71 13.03
CA VAL A 47 -1.57 14.29 13.37
C VAL A 47 -1.68 13.03 14.24
N LEU A 48 -0.72 12.12 14.22
CA LEU A 48 -0.88 10.81 14.89
C LEU A 48 -1.04 10.92 16.41
N ASP A 49 -0.45 11.93 17.06
CA ASP A 49 -0.63 12.22 18.48
C ASP A 49 -2.09 12.62 18.82
N LYS A 50 -2.77 13.27 17.89
CA LYS A 50 -4.19 13.66 18.05
C LYS A 50 -5.15 12.50 17.81
N VAL A 51 -4.80 11.59 16.89
CA VAL A 51 -5.61 10.41 16.59
C VAL A 51 -5.44 9.33 17.66
N TYR A 52 -4.21 9.17 18.16
CA TYR A 52 -3.83 8.19 19.18
C TYR A 52 -3.23 8.88 20.41
N PRO A 53 -4.04 9.49 21.26
CA PRO A 53 -3.57 10.26 22.43
C PRO A 53 -2.81 9.38 23.43
N ASP A 54 -3.10 8.08 23.49
CA ASP A 54 -2.41 7.11 24.33
C ASP A 54 -1.08 6.61 23.75
N GLY A 55 -0.71 7.12 22.56
CA GLY A 55 0.50 6.78 21.82
C GLY A 55 0.25 5.87 20.63
N VAL A 56 1.17 5.94 19.68
CA VAL A 56 1.15 5.13 18.46
C VAL A 56 1.78 3.77 18.74
N LEU A 57 1.02 2.70 18.54
CA LEU A 57 1.55 1.34 18.66
C LEU A 57 2.21 0.91 17.37
N ILE A 58 3.49 0.55 17.45
CA ILE A 58 4.30 0.06 16.33
C ILE A 58 4.80 -1.36 16.62
N PRO A 59 4.79 -2.28 15.65
CA PRO A 59 5.35 -3.61 15.83
C PRO A 59 6.84 -3.53 16.15
N HIS A 60 7.25 -4.07 17.28
CA HIS A 60 8.66 -4.07 17.70
C HIS A 60 9.58 -4.79 16.69
N TYR A 61 9.00 -5.68 15.91
CA TYR A 61 9.68 -6.42 14.83
C TYR A 61 10.42 -5.52 13.84
N PHE A 62 9.92 -4.32 13.59
CA PHE A 62 10.49 -3.41 12.59
C PHE A 62 11.73 -2.64 13.06
N PHE A 63 11.94 -2.54 14.38
CA PHE A 63 13.05 -1.73 14.90
C PHE A 63 14.41 -2.32 14.51
N GLY A 64 15.28 -1.47 13.94
CA GLY A 64 16.62 -1.85 13.48
C GLY A 64 16.65 -2.75 12.25
N LYS A 65 15.53 -2.94 11.56
CA LYS A 65 15.48 -3.72 10.32
C LYS A 65 15.64 -2.85 9.10
N ASN A 66 16.26 -3.39 8.06
CA ASN A 66 16.16 -2.83 6.71
C ASN A 66 14.81 -3.21 6.11
N ILE A 67 14.18 -2.26 5.42
CA ILE A 67 12.87 -2.45 4.80
C ILE A 67 12.97 -2.19 3.30
N ILE A 68 12.40 -3.08 2.50
CA ILE A 68 12.11 -2.85 1.09
C ILE A 68 10.61 -2.71 0.94
N GLN A 69 10.16 -1.51 0.57
CA GLN A 69 8.77 -1.26 0.22
C GLN A 69 8.52 -1.74 -1.21
N MET A 70 7.51 -2.59 -1.40
CA MET A 70 7.18 -3.15 -2.73
C MET A 70 5.73 -2.79 -3.13
N PRO A 71 5.43 -1.50 -3.35
CA PRO A 71 4.10 -1.07 -3.78
C PRO A 71 3.88 -1.32 -5.26
N THR A 72 2.61 -1.28 -5.68
CA THR A 72 2.22 -1.30 -7.09
C THR A 72 1.79 0.10 -7.52
N VAL A 73 2.17 0.52 -8.73
CA VAL A 73 1.69 1.78 -9.35
C VAL A 73 0.18 1.71 -9.55
N LYS A 74 -0.55 2.53 -8.81
CA LYS A 74 -2.02 2.57 -8.90
C LYS A 74 -2.61 3.84 -8.31
N THR A 75 -3.79 4.19 -8.81
CA THR A 75 -4.62 5.25 -8.24
C THR A 75 -5.30 4.82 -6.93
N HIS A 76 -5.80 5.79 -6.18
CA HIS A 76 -6.48 5.56 -4.91
C HIS A 76 -7.53 6.63 -4.62
N VAL A 77 -8.68 6.22 -4.09
CA VAL A 77 -9.85 7.11 -3.86
C VAL A 77 -9.61 8.26 -2.88
N PHE A 78 -8.69 8.15 -1.92
CA PHE A 78 -8.40 9.18 -0.92
C PHE A 78 -7.11 9.94 -1.17
N THR A 79 -6.07 9.28 -1.67
CA THR A 79 -4.73 9.85 -1.80
C THR A 79 -4.32 10.06 -3.26
N THR A 80 -5.24 9.96 -4.20
CA THR A 80 -5.05 10.01 -5.66
C THR A 80 -4.20 8.87 -6.17
N ILE A 81 -3.03 8.62 -5.57
CA ILE A 81 -2.15 7.50 -5.88
C ILE A 81 -1.87 6.65 -4.62
N THR A 82 -1.38 5.45 -4.87
CA THR A 82 -0.73 4.61 -3.87
C THR A 82 0.74 4.49 -4.22
N GLY A 83 1.61 4.49 -3.23
CA GLY A 83 3.05 4.41 -3.44
C GLY A 83 3.80 3.84 -2.23
N ALA A 84 5.11 4.13 -2.16
CA ALA A 84 6.00 3.64 -1.13
C ALA A 84 5.63 4.20 0.25
N MET A 85 5.33 5.50 0.35
CA MET A 85 4.90 6.11 1.61
C MET A 85 3.63 5.45 2.16
N LYS A 86 2.65 5.16 1.27
CA LYS A 86 1.39 4.54 1.69
C LYS A 86 1.51 3.05 1.99
N ASN A 87 2.52 2.37 1.48
CA ASN A 87 2.69 0.93 1.70
C ASN A 87 2.87 0.59 3.19
N ALA A 88 3.56 1.43 3.94
CA ALA A 88 3.74 1.31 5.37
C ALA A 88 2.44 1.42 6.20
N PHE A 89 1.41 2.09 5.68
CA PHE A 89 0.13 2.27 6.36
C PHE A 89 -0.50 0.95 6.81
N GLY A 90 -0.36 -0.09 6.00
CA GLY A 90 -0.87 -1.41 6.31
C GLY A 90 -0.06 -2.19 7.35
N GLY A 91 1.25 -1.91 7.45
CA GLY A 91 2.19 -2.68 8.28
C GLY A 91 2.56 -2.04 9.61
N LEU A 92 2.57 -0.71 9.68
CA LEU A 92 3.00 0.01 10.89
C LEU A 92 1.86 0.28 11.88
N LEU A 93 0.64 0.52 11.41
CA LEU A 93 -0.49 0.83 12.29
C LEU A 93 -1.31 -0.41 12.60
N THR A 94 -1.91 -0.43 13.79
CA THR A 94 -2.86 -1.47 14.21
C THR A 94 -4.12 -1.49 13.34
N GLU A 95 -5.04 -2.42 13.63
CA GLU A 95 -6.36 -2.48 12.98
C GLU A 95 -7.15 -1.16 13.10
N LYS A 96 -6.84 -0.33 14.10
CA LYS A 96 -7.45 0.98 14.31
C LYS A 96 -6.99 2.04 13.29
N ARG A 97 -6.13 1.69 12.32
CA ARG A 97 -5.65 2.61 11.27
C ARG A 97 -6.76 3.31 10.49
N HIS A 98 -7.96 2.72 10.44
CA HIS A 98 -9.11 3.36 9.79
C HIS A 98 -9.52 4.70 10.43
N TRP A 99 -9.10 4.98 11.67
CA TRP A 99 -9.34 6.27 12.33
C TRP A 99 -8.57 7.44 11.70
N THR A 100 -7.54 7.14 10.92
CA THR A 100 -6.68 8.16 10.28
C THR A 100 -7.12 8.51 8.86
N HIS A 101 -8.16 7.89 8.30
CA HIS A 101 -8.53 8.14 6.91
C HIS A 101 -8.96 9.58 6.62
N SER A 102 -9.53 10.28 7.59
CA SER A 102 -9.90 11.70 7.45
C SER A 102 -8.70 12.66 7.43
N VAL A 103 -7.54 12.17 7.85
CA VAL A 103 -6.25 12.88 7.93
C VAL A 103 -5.13 12.02 7.32
N ILE A 104 -5.46 11.32 6.24
CA ILE A 104 -4.59 10.30 5.67
C ILE A 104 -3.27 10.89 5.14
N HIS A 105 -3.30 12.09 4.56
CA HIS A 105 -2.12 12.72 3.99
C HIS A 105 -1.07 13.01 5.07
N GLU A 106 -1.45 13.65 6.15
CA GLU A 106 -0.57 13.93 7.29
C GLU A 106 -0.14 12.63 7.98
N THR A 107 -1.03 11.64 8.03
CA THR A 107 -0.70 10.30 8.56
C THR A 107 0.43 9.65 7.79
N LEU A 108 0.44 9.74 6.45
CA LEU A 108 1.50 9.14 5.64
C LEU A 108 2.85 9.83 5.88
N VAL A 109 2.86 11.14 6.10
CA VAL A 109 4.06 11.89 6.47
C VAL A 109 4.60 11.44 7.83
N ASP A 110 3.75 11.36 8.83
CA ASP A 110 4.12 10.87 10.16
C ASP A 110 4.65 9.43 10.11
N LEU A 111 4.05 8.56 9.29
CA LEU A 111 4.53 7.19 9.11
C LEU A 111 5.89 7.13 8.43
N LEU A 112 6.18 8.01 7.47
CA LEU A 112 7.51 8.07 6.85
C LEU A 112 8.55 8.56 7.87
N MET A 113 8.21 9.56 8.69
CA MET A 113 9.07 10.00 9.79
C MET A 113 9.38 8.84 10.75
N ILE A 114 8.37 8.08 11.18
CA ILE A 114 8.56 6.90 12.02
C ILE A 114 9.52 5.91 11.36
N GLN A 115 9.29 5.58 10.08
CA GLN A 115 10.12 4.63 9.35
C GLN A 115 11.59 5.07 9.33
N LYS A 116 11.86 6.35 9.04
CA LYS A 116 13.21 6.90 9.02
C LYS A 116 13.88 6.85 10.41
N GLU A 117 13.11 6.84 11.49
CA GLU A 117 13.65 6.74 12.85
C GLU A 117 13.91 5.29 13.31
N ILE A 118 13.07 4.34 12.90
CA ILE A 118 13.12 2.96 13.42
C ILE A 118 13.89 1.98 12.55
N HIS A 119 13.96 2.24 11.23
CA HIS A 119 14.67 1.36 10.30
C HIS A 119 16.13 1.74 10.14
N SER A 120 17.00 0.75 9.92
CA SER A 120 18.41 0.96 9.59
C SER A 120 18.61 1.39 8.14
N GLY A 121 17.69 1.05 7.26
CA GLY A 121 17.64 1.44 5.86
C GLY A 121 16.25 1.23 5.29
N ILE A 122 15.87 2.08 4.36
CA ILE A 122 14.60 1.99 3.64
C ILE A 122 14.89 2.08 2.15
N PHE A 123 14.34 1.17 1.39
CA PHE A 123 14.39 1.18 -0.07
C PHE A 123 13.01 0.87 -0.63
N ALA A 124 12.72 1.34 -1.82
CA ALA A 124 11.47 1.03 -2.49
C ALA A 124 11.73 0.46 -3.89
N VAL A 125 10.98 -0.59 -4.22
CA VAL A 125 10.87 -1.14 -5.59
C VAL A 125 9.38 -1.16 -5.93
N MET A 126 8.97 -0.31 -6.85
CA MET A 126 7.56 -0.12 -7.19
C MET A 126 7.25 -0.83 -8.51
N ASP A 127 6.30 -1.77 -8.45
CA ASP A 127 5.82 -2.50 -9.61
C ASP A 127 4.83 -1.65 -10.43
N GLY A 128 5.26 -1.25 -11.61
CA GLY A 128 4.45 -0.59 -12.63
C GLY A 128 4.31 -1.45 -13.89
N VAL A 129 4.59 -2.73 -13.82
CA VAL A 129 4.41 -3.66 -14.95
C VAL A 129 2.94 -3.72 -15.34
N ILE A 130 2.06 -3.93 -14.36
CA ILE A 130 0.62 -3.81 -14.51
C ILE A 130 0.13 -2.75 -13.52
N ALA A 131 -0.07 -1.54 -14.02
CA ALA A 131 -0.55 -0.44 -13.23
C ALA A 131 -2.09 -0.43 -13.15
N GLY A 132 -2.64 0.15 -12.08
CA GLY A 132 -4.08 0.20 -11.85
C GLY A 132 -4.64 1.63 -11.91
N ASP A 133 -5.68 1.87 -12.70
CA ASP A 133 -6.40 3.14 -12.76
C ASP A 133 -7.82 3.03 -12.21
N GLY A 134 -8.40 4.16 -11.81
CA GLY A 134 -9.78 4.27 -11.33
C GLY A 134 -9.90 4.14 -9.81
N PRO A 135 -11.06 3.69 -9.29
CA PRO A 135 -11.37 3.73 -7.86
C PRO A 135 -10.61 2.64 -7.06
N GLY A 136 -9.31 2.86 -6.89
CA GLY A 136 -8.46 1.97 -6.09
C GLY A 136 -8.84 1.97 -4.59
N PRO A 137 -8.46 0.92 -3.87
CA PRO A 137 -7.48 -0.10 -4.26
C PRO A 137 -8.07 -1.36 -4.92
N ARG A 138 -9.39 -1.53 -4.99
CA ARG A 138 -10.01 -2.80 -5.41
C ARG A 138 -10.65 -2.78 -6.79
N ALA A 139 -11.33 -1.69 -7.16
CA ALA A 139 -12.16 -1.62 -8.37
C ALA A 139 -11.41 -1.01 -9.56
N MET A 140 -10.14 -1.32 -9.73
CA MET A 140 -9.28 -0.71 -10.73
C MET A 140 -9.39 -1.33 -12.12
N ILE A 141 -8.99 -0.56 -13.12
CA ILE A 141 -8.75 -0.99 -14.49
C ILE A 141 -7.25 -1.27 -14.61
N PRO A 142 -6.83 -2.51 -14.92
CA PRO A 142 -5.42 -2.83 -15.09
C PRO A 142 -4.93 -2.37 -16.46
N HIS A 143 -3.73 -1.78 -16.49
CA HIS A 143 -3.01 -1.35 -17.68
C HIS A 143 -1.60 -1.91 -17.69
N VAL A 144 -1.20 -2.60 -18.75
CA VAL A 144 0.19 -3.03 -18.93
C VAL A 144 1.01 -1.79 -19.29
N LYS A 145 1.99 -1.46 -18.45
CA LYS A 145 2.86 -0.29 -18.59
C LYS A 145 4.33 -0.65 -18.67
N ASN A 146 4.73 -1.83 -18.17
CA ASN A 146 6.09 -2.38 -18.24
C ASN A 146 7.19 -1.55 -17.58
N TYR A 147 6.86 -0.83 -16.49
CA TYR A 147 7.84 -0.06 -15.72
C TYR A 147 8.10 -0.71 -14.36
N ILE A 148 9.33 -0.58 -13.90
CA ILE A 148 9.73 -0.81 -12.52
C ILE A 148 10.48 0.43 -12.09
N LEU A 149 10.10 0.99 -10.94
CA LEU A 149 10.75 2.14 -10.32
C LEU A 149 11.49 1.67 -9.07
N ALA A 150 12.64 2.25 -8.77
CA ALA A 150 13.36 1.95 -7.55
C ALA A 150 14.04 3.21 -6.99
N SER A 151 14.02 3.39 -5.67
CA SER A 151 14.65 4.52 -5.00
C SER A 151 14.84 4.25 -3.51
N GLU A 152 15.85 4.86 -2.92
CA GLU A 152 15.98 4.98 -1.46
C GLU A 152 15.11 6.11 -0.88
N ASP A 153 14.69 7.06 -1.73
CA ASP A 153 13.80 8.15 -1.35
C ASP A 153 12.34 7.78 -1.68
N GLN A 154 11.54 7.54 -0.63
CA GLN A 154 10.13 7.15 -0.75
C GLN A 154 9.25 8.29 -1.28
N VAL A 155 9.65 9.54 -1.05
CA VAL A 155 8.94 10.72 -1.57
C VAL A 155 9.22 10.87 -3.05
N ALA A 156 10.49 10.73 -3.46
CA ALA A 156 10.90 10.84 -4.85
C ALA A 156 10.25 9.76 -5.73
N ILE A 157 10.25 8.50 -5.31
CA ILE A 157 9.62 7.43 -6.09
C ILE A 157 8.11 7.64 -6.24
N ASP A 158 7.43 8.13 -5.19
CA ASP A 158 6.01 8.44 -5.24
C ASP A 158 5.74 9.67 -6.13
N ALA A 159 6.60 10.69 -6.10
CA ALA A 159 6.51 11.86 -6.97
C ALA A 159 6.67 11.48 -8.46
N ILE A 160 7.67 10.68 -8.78
CA ILE A 160 7.86 10.19 -10.16
C ILE A 160 6.70 9.31 -10.60
N SER A 161 6.23 8.42 -9.74
CA SER A 161 5.05 7.59 -10.02
C SER A 161 3.79 8.44 -10.26
N ALA A 162 3.59 9.51 -9.48
CA ALA A 162 2.48 10.46 -9.67
C ALA A 162 2.56 11.15 -11.03
N LYS A 163 3.76 11.70 -11.40
CA LYS A 163 4.01 12.32 -12.71
C LYS A 163 3.70 11.36 -13.84
N MET A 164 4.20 10.12 -13.78
CA MET A 164 3.95 9.12 -14.83
C MET A 164 2.47 8.77 -14.94
N GLN A 165 1.73 8.78 -13.84
CA GLN A 165 0.27 8.57 -13.85
C GLN A 165 -0.50 9.76 -14.42
N GLY A 166 0.12 10.93 -14.55
CA GLY A 166 -0.48 12.15 -15.13
C GLY A 166 -0.91 13.18 -14.08
N PHE A 167 -0.43 13.06 -12.82
CA PHE A 167 -0.73 14.00 -11.74
C PHE A 167 0.46 14.91 -11.45
N ASP A 168 0.18 16.14 -11.02
CA ASP A 168 1.21 17.01 -10.43
C ASP A 168 1.56 16.49 -9.02
N PRO A 169 2.80 16.06 -8.77
CA PRO A 169 3.18 15.48 -7.48
C PRO A 169 3.00 16.45 -6.31
N LEU A 170 3.31 17.73 -6.48
CA LEU A 170 3.18 18.72 -5.42
C LEU A 170 1.73 19.15 -5.14
N SER A 171 0.79 18.81 -6.03
CA SER A 171 -0.64 18.94 -5.73
C SER A 171 -1.15 17.86 -4.77
N LEU A 172 -0.38 16.79 -4.54
CA LEU A 172 -0.71 15.72 -3.62
C LEU A 172 -0.16 16.04 -2.23
N ASP A 173 -1.04 16.37 -1.30
CA ASP A 173 -0.67 16.88 0.03
C ASP A 173 0.35 16.02 0.76
N PHE A 174 0.28 14.69 0.70
CA PHE A 174 1.23 13.83 1.41
C PHE A 174 2.65 13.91 0.81
N ILE A 175 2.80 14.09 -0.52
CA ILE A 175 4.10 14.28 -1.18
C ILE A 175 4.62 15.68 -0.84
N ARG A 176 3.78 16.70 -1.03
CA ARG A 176 4.15 18.09 -0.74
C ARG A 176 4.57 18.26 0.72
N CYS A 177 3.77 17.80 1.66
CA CYS A 177 4.08 17.90 3.08
C CYS A 177 5.36 17.15 3.48
N ALA A 178 5.61 15.96 2.91
CA ALA A 178 6.84 15.22 3.17
C ALA A 178 8.08 15.93 2.58
N HIS A 179 7.93 16.57 1.42
CA HIS A 179 8.97 17.42 0.83
C HIS A 179 9.28 18.64 1.69
N GLU A 180 8.23 19.36 2.13
CA GLU A 180 8.36 20.54 3.01
C GLU A 180 9.01 20.19 4.35
N ASP A 181 8.74 19.00 4.89
CA ASP A 181 9.35 18.51 6.14
C ASP A 181 10.78 17.96 5.95
N GLY A 182 11.33 17.99 4.72
CA GLY A 182 12.67 17.47 4.42
C GLY A 182 12.78 15.94 4.54
N LEU A 183 11.68 15.21 4.40
CA LEU A 183 11.68 13.75 4.47
C LEU A 183 12.04 13.08 3.13
N GLY A 184 12.13 13.85 2.05
CA GLY A 184 12.53 13.41 0.73
C GLY A 184 12.19 14.45 -0.34
N THR A 185 12.47 14.13 -1.61
CA THR A 185 12.35 15.05 -2.74
C THR A 185 11.01 14.85 -3.45
N GLY A 186 10.09 15.82 -3.34
CA GLY A 186 8.77 15.77 -3.95
C GLY A 186 8.65 16.47 -5.31
N ASP A 187 9.60 17.35 -5.65
CA ASP A 187 9.61 18.06 -6.94
C ASP A 187 10.36 17.23 -7.99
N PRO A 188 9.69 16.80 -9.07
CA PRO A 188 10.35 16.01 -10.13
C PRO A 188 11.55 16.71 -10.80
N ARG A 189 11.63 18.04 -10.71
CA ARG A 189 12.74 18.81 -11.30
C ARG A 189 14.06 18.63 -10.52
N ASP A 190 13.95 18.25 -9.25
CA ASP A 190 15.07 18.05 -8.34
C ASP A 190 15.43 16.55 -8.20
N ILE A 191 14.79 15.68 -8.97
CA ILE A 191 15.00 14.23 -8.92
C ILE A 191 15.80 13.79 -10.15
N GLU A 192 17.00 13.24 -9.91
CA GLU A 192 17.78 12.59 -10.96
C GLU A 192 17.16 11.23 -11.31
N ILE A 193 16.92 11.01 -12.60
CA ILE A 193 16.35 9.75 -13.12
C ILE A 193 17.44 9.03 -13.89
N VAL A 194 17.72 7.81 -13.46
CA VAL A 194 18.66 6.90 -14.12
C VAL A 194 17.89 5.76 -14.76
N GLY A 195 18.18 5.47 -16.03
CA GLY A 195 17.52 4.43 -16.80
C GLY A 195 16.76 5.00 -18.00
N GLU A 196 15.49 4.59 -18.16
CA GLU A 196 14.70 5.06 -19.29
C GLU A 196 14.27 6.52 -19.15
N ASP A 197 14.26 7.25 -20.28
CA ASP A 197 13.71 8.60 -20.34
C ASP A 197 12.19 8.56 -20.17
N ILE A 198 11.73 9.10 -19.07
CA ILE A 198 10.30 9.21 -18.75
C ILE A 198 9.75 10.64 -18.91
N SER A 199 10.48 11.55 -19.57
CA SER A 199 10.11 12.96 -19.70
C SER A 199 8.71 13.13 -20.26
N ASN A 200 8.37 12.35 -21.29
CA ASN A 200 7.11 12.38 -22.01
C ASN A 200 6.13 11.28 -21.58
N VAL A 201 6.45 10.51 -20.54
CA VAL A 201 5.56 9.44 -20.08
C VAL A 201 4.39 10.03 -19.31
N ASN A 202 3.19 9.75 -19.78
CA ASN A 202 1.93 10.07 -19.13
C ASN A 202 0.93 8.92 -19.36
N PHE A 203 0.45 8.32 -18.28
CA PHE A 203 -0.52 7.22 -18.36
C PHE A 203 -1.96 7.71 -18.53
N HIS A 204 -2.21 9.01 -18.34
CA HIS A 204 -3.53 9.62 -18.36
C HIS A 204 -4.54 8.92 -17.43
N PHE A 205 -4.12 8.62 -16.21
CA PHE A 205 -4.99 8.00 -15.24
C PHE A 205 -6.01 8.99 -14.66
N HIS A 206 -7.17 8.47 -14.28
CA HIS A 206 -8.30 9.31 -13.85
C HIS A 206 -8.27 9.66 -12.35
N GLY A 207 -7.48 8.94 -11.55
CA GLY A 207 -7.24 9.28 -10.14
C GLY A 207 -8.42 8.98 -9.21
N GLN A 208 -8.99 10.03 -8.61
CA GLN A 208 -9.98 9.97 -7.54
C GLN A 208 -11.41 9.57 -7.99
N GLU A 209 -11.55 8.65 -8.93
CA GLU A 209 -12.88 8.11 -9.24
C GLU A 209 -13.50 7.40 -8.04
N ASP A 210 -14.81 7.55 -7.90
CA ASP A 210 -15.54 7.01 -6.76
C ASP A 210 -16.37 5.77 -7.12
N THR A 211 -16.30 4.76 -6.28
CA THR A 211 -17.33 3.72 -6.20
C THR A 211 -18.46 4.16 -5.28
N PHE A 212 -19.60 3.46 -5.33
CA PHE A 212 -20.68 3.68 -4.37
C PHE A 212 -20.18 3.57 -2.91
N ALA A 213 -19.31 2.59 -2.63
CA ALA A 213 -18.74 2.40 -1.30
C ALA A 213 -17.80 3.54 -0.89
N SER A 214 -16.94 4.04 -1.79
CA SER A 214 -16.04 5.16 -1.49
C SER A 214 -16.78 6.49 -1.34
N LYS A 215 -17.88 6.69 -2.07
CA LYS A 215 -18.76 7.87 -1.86
C LYS A 215 -19.32 7.89 -0.44
N GLY A 216 -19.81 6.76 0.06
CA GLY A 216 -20.29 6.63 1.43
C GLY A 216 -19.18 6.93 2.46
N GLN A 217 -17.98 6.41 2.24
CA GLN A 217 -16.83 6.69 3.09
C GLN A 217 -16.42 8.17 3.05
N LYS A 218 -16.37 8.80 1.89
CA LYS A 218 -16.08 10.25 1.76
C LYS A 218 -17.12 11.12 2.46
N MET A 219 -18.39 10.73 2.50
CA MET A 219 -19.42 11.43 3.25
C MET A 219 -19.13 11.42 4.76
N ILE A 220 -18.56 10.32 5.29
CA ILE A 220 -18.19 10.21 6.70
C ILE A 220 -16.90 10.99 6.99
N TYR A 221 -15.89 10.89 6.14
CA TYR A 221 -14.57 11.49 6.41
C TYR A 221 -14.50 12.99 6.09
N HIS A 222 -15.16 13.42 5.02
CA HIS A 222 -15.05 14.79 4.50
C HIS A 222 -16.39 15.48 4.22
N GLY A 223 -17.52 14.74 4.30
CA GLY A 223 -18.84 15.24 3.99
C GLY A 223 -19.65 15.64 5.23
N TRP A 224 -20.96 15.72 5.05
CA TRP A 224 -21.92 16.17 6.08
C TRP A 224 -22.03 15.21 7.29
N LEU A 225 -21.59 13.95 7.16
CA LEU A 225 -21.52 12.99 8.27
C LEU A 225 -20.24 13.11 9.11
N LYS A 226 -19.32 14.02 8.78
CA LYS A 226 -18.06 14.22 9.52
C LYS A 226 -18.26 14.46 11.03
N PRO A 227 -19.27 15.20 11.51
CA PRO A 227 -19.51 15.35 12.95
C PRO A 227 -19.76 14.02 13.67
N LEU A 228 -20.28 13.00 12.95
CA LEU A 228 -20.56 11.67 13.47
C LEU A 228 -19.40 10.68 13.26
N GLU A 229 -18.30 11.11 12.66
CA GLU A 229 -17.15 10.25 12.30
C GLU A 229 -16.67 9.39 13.47
N LYS A 230 -16.43 10.02 14.63
CA LYS A 230 -15.93 9.30 15.82
C LYS A 230 -16.92 8.24 16.30
N ILE A 231 -18.21 8.52 16.25
CA ILE A 231 -19.25 7.56 16.66
C ILE A 231 -19.34 6.42 15.65
N LEU A 232 -19.37 6.72 14.37
CA LEU A 232 -19.50 5.72 13.29
C LEU A 232 -18.27 4.82 13.20
N LEU A 233 -17.05 5.38 13.30
CA LEU A 233 -15.81 4.63 13.14
C LEU A 233 -15.34 3.90 14.40
N ARG A 234 -15.87 4.23 15.56
CA ARG A 234 -15.53 3.58 16.85
C ARG A 234 -16.67 2.74 17.40
N SER A 235 -17.72 2.55 16.64
CA SER A 235 -18.92 1.80 17.04
C SER A 235 -18.88 0.35 16.52
N PRO A 236 -19.72 -0.55 17.09
CA PRO A 236 -19.91 -1.91 16.61
C PRO A 236 -20.45 -2.02 15.16
N ILE A 237 -20.79 -0.89 14.52
CA ILE A 237 -21.25 -0.83 13.12
C ILE A 237 -20.08 -1.07 12.14
N VAL A 238 -18.84 -0.80 12.54
CA VAL A 238 -17.65 -0.96 11.69
C VAL A 238 -17.51 -2.36 11.08
N PRO A 239 -17.65 -3.47 11.81
CA PRO A 239 -17.63 -4.82 11.24
C PRO A 239 -18.67 -5.03 10.14
N TRP A 240 -19.87 -4.46 10.28
CA TRP A 240 -20.92 -4.54 9.27
C TRP A 240 -20.55 -3.80 7.97
N SER A 241 -19.87 -2.66 8.08
CA SER A 241 -19.38 -1.94 6.90
C SER A 241 -18.32 -2.75 6.13
N TYR A 242 -17.46 -3.48 6.84
CA TYR A 242 -16.52 -4.42 6.22
C TYR A 242 -17.25 -5.59 5.54
N ALA A 243 -18.24 -6.16 6.20
CA ALA A 243 -19.05 -7.25 5.64
C ALA A 243 -19.79 -6.80 4.37
N ALA A 244 -20.43 -5.63 4.41
CA ALA A 244 -21.11 -5.04 3.26
C ALA A 244 -20.14 -4.73 2.11
N SER A 245 -18.96 -4.21 2.41
CA SER A 245 -17.91 -3.95 1.44
C SER A 245 -17.41 -5.25 0.79
N ARG A 246 -17.18 -6.30 1.57
CA ARG A 246 -16.81 -7.62 1.05
C ARG A 246 -17.90 -8.18 0.13
N LEU A 247 -19.14 -8.16 0.59
CA LEU A 247 -20.26 -8.65 -0.22
C LEU A 247 -20.36 -7.91 -1.55
N TYR A 248 -20.24 -6.58 -1.54
CA TYR A 248 -20.25 -5.78 -2.76
C TYR A 248 -19.11 -6.17 -3.70
N TYR A 249 -17.87 -6.21 -3.19
CA TYR A 249 -16.70 -6.47 -4.05
C TYR A 249 -16.61 -7.91 -4.51
N ASP A 250 -16.85 -8.90 -3.65
CA ASP A 250 -16.62 -10.30 -3.96
C ASP A 250 -17.83 -10.90 -4.70
N ALA A 251 -19.06 -10.64 -4.25
CA ALA A 251 -20.25 -11.23 -4.84
C ALA A 251 -20.76 -10.49 -6.08
N TYR A 252 -20.62 -9.16 -6.13
CA TYR A 252 -21.12 -8.36 -7.25
C TYR A 252 -19.99 -7.88 -8.17
N TRP A 253 -19.13 -6.99 -7.67
CA TRP A 253 -18.17 -6.30 -8.53
C TRP A 253 -17.19 -7.26 -9.21
N PHE A 254 -16.56 -8.16 -8.45
CA PHE A 254 -15.60 -9.11 -9.01
C PHE A 254 -16.25 -10.04 -10.02
N ARG A 255 -17.43 -10.58 -9.70
CA ARG A 255 -18.13 -11.54 -10.55
C ARG A 255 -18.53 -10.95 -11.89
N PHE A 256 -19.00 -9.71 -11.93
CA PHE A 256 -19.57 -9.10 -13.14
C PHE A 256 -18.58 -8.20 -13.90
N ILE A 257 -17.63 -7.57 -13.19
CA ILE A 257 -16.71 -6.60 -13.75
C ILE A 257 -15.25 -7.04 -13.60
N GLY A 258 -14.82 -7.33 -12.38
CA GLY A 258 -13.43 -7.60 -12.05
C GLY A 258 -12.87 -8.80 -12.79
N LYS A 259 -13.61 -9.90 -12.85
CA LYS A 259 -13.23 -11.11 -13.57
C LYS A 259 -12.89 -10.82 -15.04
N LYS A 260 -13.71 -10.04 -15.74
CA LYS A 260 -13.45 -9.68 -17.14
C LYS A 260 -12.16 -8.89 -17.32
N ARG A 261 -11.83 -8.03 -16.34
CA ARG A 261 -10.57 -7.26 -16.32
C ARG A 261 -9.36 -8.17 -16.09
N VAL A 262 -9.48 -9.10 -15.16
CA VAL A 262 -8.44 -10.11 -14.90
C VAL A 262 -8.24 -11.00 -16.13
N ASP A 263 -9.31 -11.53 -16.70
CA ASP A 263 -9.27 -12.40 -17.90
C ASP A 263 -8.58 -11.68 -19.08
N LYS A 264 -8.73 -10.35 -19.20
CA LYS A 264 -8.04 -9.56 -20.22
C LYS A 264 -6.52 -9.55 -19.99
N ILE A 265 -6.08 -9.31 -18.76
CA ILE A 265 -4.65 -9.31 -18.40
C ILE A 265 -4.06 -10.70 -18.53
N MET A 266 -4.80 -11.73 -18.14
CA MET A 266 -4.33 -13.13 -18.25
C MET A 266 -4.15 -13.62 -19.70
N LYS A 267 -4.57 -12.84 -20.70
CA LYS A 267 -4.29 -13.08 -22.13
C LYS A 267 -3.03 -12.38 -22.64
N THR A 268 -2.32 -11.64 -21.79
CA THR A 268 -1.05 -11.00 -22.12
C THR A 268 0.12 -11.93 -21.78
N GLU A 269 1.33 -11.57 -22.21
CA GLU A 269 2.58 -12.27 -21.85
C GLU A 269 2.78 -12.34 -20.33
N TRP A 270 2.34 -11.31 -19.59
CA TRP A 270 2.34 -11.32 -18.13
C TRP A 270 1.39 -12.35 -17.54
N GLY A 271 0.24 -12.55 -18.16
CA GLY A 271 -0.69 -13.61 -17.77
C GLY A 271 -0.08 -15.01 -17.99
N ASP A 272 0.69 -15.20 -19.06
CA ASP A 272 1.43 -16.44 -19.31
C ASP A 272 2.49 -16.66 -18.23
N LEU A 273 3.21 -15.62 -17.84
CA LEU A 273 4.19 -15.66 -16.77
C LEU A 273 3.54 -16.05 -15.43
N PHE A 274 2.42 -15.41 -15.06
CA PHE A 274 1.69 -15.76 -13.83
C PHE A 274 1.23 -17.21 -13.81
N ARG A 275 0.71 -17.74 -14.92
CA ARG A 275 0.33 -19.16 -15.03
C ARG A 275 1.52 -20.09 -14.89
N LYS A 276 2.67 -19.71 -15.46
CA LYS A 276 3.90 -20.49 -15.34
C LYS A 276 4.34 -20.64 -13.87
N TYR A 277 4.28 -19.56 -13.10
CA TYR A 277 4.60 -19.61 -11.68
C TYR A 277 3.55 -20.33 -10.85
N GLU A 278 2.27 -20.23 -11.18
CA GLU A 278 1.21 -20.98 -10.52
C GLU A 278 1.38 -22.51 -10.72
N ILE A 279 1.72 -22.95 -11.92
CA ILE A 279 1.97 -24.37 -12.22
C ILE A 279 3.19 -24.90 -11.46
N SER A 280 4.26 -24.12 -11.34
CA SER A 280 5.44 -24.52 -10.56
C SER A 280 5.10 -24.70 -9.08
N ARG A 281 4.25 -23.86 -8.52
CA ARG A 281 3.74 -23.96 -7.16
C ARG A 281 3.07 -25.31 -6.89
N PHE A 282 2.14 -25.74 -7.75
CA PHE A 282 1.47 -27.02 -7.59
C PHE A 282 2.44 -28.20 -7.59
N LYS A 283 3.44 -28.17 -8.46
CA LYS A 283 4.45 -29.25 -8.57
C LYS A 283 5.31 -29.35 -7.33
N GLU A 284 5.77 -28.25 -6.77
CA GLU A 284 6.59 -28.24 -5.55
C GLU A 284 5.81 -28.63 -4.31
N THR A 285 4.57 -28.15 -4.16
CA THR A 285 3.71 -28.52 -3.04
C THR A 285 3.41 -30.03 -3.05
N HIS A 286 3.13 -30.60 -4.22
CA HIS A 286 2.94 -32.05 -4.34
C HIS A 286 4.22 -32.85 -4.07
N LYS A 287 5.38 -32.33 -4.44
CA LYS A 287 6.68 -32.99 -4.17
C LYS A 287 6.95 -33.02 -2.66
N LYS A 288 6.78 -31.91 -1.95
CA LYS A 288 6.93 -31.84 -0.48
C LYS A 288 5.98 -32.80 0.25
N ILE A 289 4.71 -32.84 -0.13
CA ILE A 289 3.72 -33.77 0.46
C ILE A 289 4.05 -35.24 0.20
N THR A 290 4.74 -35.53 -0.90
CA THR A 290 5.12 -36.92 -1.25
C THR A 290 6.42 -37.34 -0.58
N GLU A 291 7.29 -36.40 -0.25
CA GLU A 291 8.56 -36.63 0.47
C GLU A 291 8.38 -36.71 2.02
N GLU A 292 7.28 -36.16 2.56
CA GLU A 292 6.91 -36.24 3.98
C GLU A 292 6.04 -37.46 4.33
N LYS A 293 5.72 -38.33 3.37
CA LYS A 293 5.04 -39.63 3.57
C LYS A 293 5.99 -40.79 3.39
#